data_2e6caedcfd0c2171b6bf366dd9009098
#
_entry.id   2e6caedcfd0c2171b6bf366dd9009098
#
_cell.length_a   1.000
_cell.length_b   1.000
_cell.length_c   1.000
_cell.angle_alpha   90.00
_cell.angle_beta   90.00
_cell.angle_gamma   90.00
#
_symmetry.space_group_name_H-M   'P 1'
#
loop_
_entity.id
_entity.type
_entity.pdbx_description
1 polymer ?
#
loop_
_entity_poly.entity_id
_entity_poly.type
_entity_poly.pdbx_seq_one_letter_code
_entity_poly.pdbx_strand_id
1 'polypeptide(L)'
;MNERDFFDERPETKRANYSCPHCRERSDYEVRWLRRTKKNQPPRGMNEQQKAQFAKALDYMVRVDDTLTCARCRRRFDIPNSQTVVFI
;
A
#
# COMPACT_ATOMS: atom_id res chain seq x y z
N MET A 1 -4.61 -19.59 -10.80
CA MET A 1 -4.73 -19.15 -9.39
C MET A 1 -4.33 -17.69 -9.29
N ASN A 2 -5.12 -16.89 -8.62
CA ASN A 2 -4.92 -15.47 -8.53
C ASN A 2 -3.90 -15.15 -7.41
N GLU A 3 -3.17 -14.04 -7.56
CA GLU A 3 -2.27 -13.52 -6.53
C GLU A 3 -2.95 -13.35 -5.16
N ARG A 4 -4.23 -13.07 -5.15
CA ARG A 4 -5.02 -12.97 -3.91
C ARG A 4 -4.98 -14.24 -3.06
N ASP A 5 -4.78 -15.39 -3.68
CA ASP A 5 -4.73 -16.67 -2.97
C ASP A 5 -3.44 -16.84 -2.16
N PHE A 6 -2.41 -16.02 -2.45
CA PHE A 6 -1.12 -16.08 -1.79
C PHE A 6 -1.04 -15.16 -0.56
N PHE A 7 -1.88 -14.14 -0.49
CA PHE A 7 -1.76 -13.06 0.49
C PHE A 7 -3.04 -12.84 1.28
N ASP A 8 -2.87 -12.47 2.54
CA ASP A 8 -3.92 -11.87 3.35
C ASP A 8 -3.80 -10.36 3.26
N GLU A 9 -4.91 -9.68 3.03
CA GLU A 9 -4.97 -8.24 2.89
C GLU A 9 -5.57 -7.59 4.13
N ARG A 10 -4.92 -6.53 4.62
CA ARG A 10 -5.43 -5.73 5.73
C ARG A 10 -5.27 -4.24 5.42
N PRO A 11 -6.32 -3.43 5.63
CA PRO A 11 -6.17 -1.99 5.53
C PRO A 11 -5.31 -1.48 6.69
N GLU A 12 -4.41 -0.56 6.39
CA GLU A 12 -3.55 0.08 7.37
C GLU A 12 -3.45 1.57 7.04
N THR A 13 -3.52 2.40 8.07
CA THR A 13 -3.36 3.84 7.91
C THR A 13 -2.02 4.25 8.49
N LYS A 14 -1.24 5.01 7.71
CA LYS A 14 0.03 5.58 8.15
C LYS A 14 -0.04 7.08 8.12
N ARG A 15 0.53 7.70 9.16
CA ARG A 15 0.66 9.16 9.19
C ARG A 15 1.90 9.57 8.41
N ALA A 16 1.74 10.58 7.55
CA ALA A 16 2.83 11.13 6.77
C ALA A 16 2.73 12.65 6.75
N ASN A 17 3.87 13.33 6.72
CA ASN A 17 3.93 14.77 6.66
C ASN A 17 4.18 15.21 5.21
N TYR A 18 3.30 16.06 4.69
CA TYR A 18 3.40 16.60 3.34
C TYR A 18 3.16 18.10 3.34
N SER A 19 3.78 18.78 2.37
CA SER A 19 3.54 20.19 2.10
C SER A 19 2.51 20.33 0.98
N CYS A 20 1.49 21.13 1.20
CA CYS A 20 0.53 21.46 0.15
C CYS A 20 1.23 22.33 -0.92
N PRO A 21 1.16 21.98 -2.22
CA PRO A 21 1.78 22.78 -3.27
C PRO A 21 1.04 24.11 -3.53
N HIS A 22 -0.17 24.26 -3.04
CA HIS A 22 -0.98 25.47 -3.24
C HIS A 22 -0.74 26.52 -2.18
N CYS A 23 -0.74 26.15 -0.90
CA CYS A 23 -0.54 27.09 0.21
C CYS A 23 0.81 26.91 0.89
N ARG A 24 1.58 25.89 0.55
CA ARG A 24 2.92 25.57 1.08
C ARG A 24 2.97 25.28 2.58
N GLU A 25 1.83 25.02 3.18
CA GLU A 25 1.77 24.61 4.58
C GLU A 25 2.03 23.13 4.73
N ARG A 26 2.82 22.77 5.74
CA ARG A 26 3.06 21.38 6.10
C ARG A 26 2.05 20.92 7.12
N SER A 27 1.53 19.71 6.93
CA SER A 27 0.60 19.09 7.85
C SER A 27 0.79 17.58 7.86
N ASP A 28 0.37 16.97 8.94
CA ASP A 28 0.30 15.51 9.01
C ASP A 28 -1.00 15.03 8.38
N TYR A 29 -0.89 14.03 7.52
CA TYR A 29 -2.03 13.42 6.85
C TYR A 29 -2.06 11.94 7.13
N GLU A 30 -3.26 11.40 7.17
CA GLU A 30 -3.46 9.96 7.25
C GLU A 30 -3.57 9.41 5.84
N VAL A 31 -2.66 8.50 5.49
CA VAL A 31 -2.61 7.86 4.17
C VAL A 31 -3.00 6.40 4.34
N ARG A 32 -3.95 5.96 3.55
CA ARG A 32 -4.41 4.57 3.59
C ARG A 32 -3.50 3.70 2.76
N TRP A 33 -3.13 2.57 3.34
CA TRP A 33 -2.33 1.53 2.72
C TRP A 33 -3.06 0.20 2.82
N LEU A 34 -2.75 -0.70 1.92
CA LEU A 34 -3.19 -2.07 1.99
C LEU A 34 -1.97 -2.95 2.27
N ARG A 35 -1.94 -3.55 3.46
CA ARG A 35 -0.88 -4.47 3.83
C ARG A 35 -1.22 -5.85 3.30
N ARG A 36 -0.33 -6.41 2.50
CA ARG A 36 -0.47 -7.75 1.94
C ARG A 36 0.61 -8.65 2.51
N THR A 37 0.20 -9.58 3.36
CA THR A 37 1.12 -10.52 4.00
C THR A 37 0.92 -11.91 3.42
N LYS A 38 2.04 -12.58 3.16
CA LYS A 38 2.02 -13.93 2.61
C LYS A 38 1.38 -14.89 3.61
N LYS A 39 0.50 -15.76 3.12
CA LYS A 39 -0.13 -16.78 3.96
C LYS A 39 0.92 -17.74 4.51
N ASN A 40 0.65 -18.30 5.69
CA ASN A 40 1.56 -19.22 6.35
C ASN A 40 1.73 -20.53 5.57
N GLN A 41 0.71 -20.92 4.83
CA GLN A 41 0.72 -22.16 4.04
C GLN A 41 0.23 -21.87 2.63
N PRO A 42 0.81 -22.56 1.62
CA PRO A 42 0.35 -22.41 0.26
C PRO A 42 -1.10 -22.90 0.13
N PRO A 43 -1.91 -22.24 -0.72
CA PRO A 43 -3.27 -22.70 -0.99
C PRO A 43 -3.28 -24.14 -1.55
N ARG A 44 -4.35 -24.85 -1.28
CA ARG A 44 -4.52 -26.21 -1.79
C ARG A 44 -4.67 -26.21 -3.31
N GLY A 45 -4.18 -27.27 -3.95
CA GLY A 45 -4.31 -27.45 -5.39
C GLY A 45 -3.27 -26.73 -6.23
N MET A 46 -2.23 -26.19 -5.61
CA MET A 46 -1.12 -25.58 -6.34
C MET A 46 -0.25 -26.63 -7.00
N ASN A 47 0.16 -26.37 -8.26
CA ASN A 47 1.19 -27.15 -8.90
C ASN A 47 2.58 -26.69 -8.43
N GLU A 48 3.64 -27.39 -8.88
CA GLU A 48 5.01 -27.08 -8.46
C GLU A 48 5.44 -25.67 -8.86
N GLN A 49 5.03 -25.21 -10.03
CA GLN A 49 5.35 -23.87 -10.52
C GLN A 49 4.72 -22.80 -9.63
N GLN A 50 3.46 -22.99 -9.24
CA GLN A 50 2.75 -22.08 -8.35
C GLN A 50 3.37 -22.09 -6.94
N LYS A 51 3.78 -23.25 -6.44
CA LYS A 51 4.46 -23.37 -5.16
C LYS A 51 5.79 -22.62 -5.17
N ALA A 52 6.52 -22.67 -6.27
CA ALA A 52 7.77 -21.92 -6.42
C ALA A 52 7.53 -20.41 -6.41
N GLN A 53 6.47 -19.93 -7.08
CA GLN A 53 6.06 -18.53 -7.05
C GLN A 53 5.66 -18.08 -5.65
N PHE A 54 4.92 -18.91 -4.94
CA PHE A 54 4.52 -18.63 -3.56
C PHE A 54 5.75 -18.51 -2.65
N ALA A 55 6.72 -19.40 -2.79
CA ALA A 55 7.95 -19.38 -1.98
C ALA A 55 8.78 -18.12 -2.20
N LYS A 56 8.73 -17.53 -3.41
CA LYS A 56 9.44 -16.30 -3.74
C LYS A 56 8.67 -15.03 -3.39
N ALA A 57 7.38 -15.14 -3.07
CA ALA A 57 6.56 -14.00 -2.75
C ALA A 57 7.01 -13.34 -1.45
N LEU A 58 7.02 -12.02 -1.42
CA LEU A 58 7.41 -11.21 -0.27
C LEU A 58 6.23 -10.41 0.24
N ASP A 59 6.22 -10.14 1.54
CA ASP A 59 5.23 -9.24 2.12
C ASP A 59 5.46 -7.82 1.63
N TYR A 60 4.37 -7.11 1.32
CA TYR A 60 4.48 -5.73 0.86
C TYR A 60 3.23 -4.93 1.21
N MET A 61 3.34 -3.61 1.08
CA MET A 61 2.24 -2.68 1.24
C MET A 61 2.03 -1.91 -0.05
N VAL A 62 0.76 -1.67 -0.37
CA VAL A 62 0.35 -0.86 -1.53
C VAL A 62 -0.39 0.36 -1.03
N ARG A 63 0.00 1.55 -1.52
CA ARG A 63 -0.68 2.79 -1.18
C ARG A 63 -2.02 2.86 -1.91
N VAL A 64 -3.09 3.09 -1.16
CA VAL A 64 -4.44 3.20 -1.70
C VAL A 64 -4.75 4.64 -2.11
N ASP A 65 -4.30 5.62 -1.32
CA ASP A 65 -4.56 7.04 -1.59
C ASP A 65 -3.50 7.63 -2.50
N ASP A 66 -3.92 8.27 -3.59
CA ASP A 66 -3.04 8.99 -4.52
C ASP A 66 -3.10 10.49 -4.32
N THR A 67 -4.19 11.00 -3.74
CA THR A 67 -4.42 12.41 -3.51
C THR A 67 -4.83 12.67 -2.07
N LEU A 68 -4.56 13.89 -1.61
CA LEU A 68 -4.93 14.37 -0.29
C LEU A 68 -5.60 15.73 -0.41
N THR A 69 -6.42 16.07 0.60
CA THR A 69 -7.03 17.40 0.69
C THR A 69 -6.32 18.19 1.77
N CYS A 70 -5.80 19.36 1.41
CA CYS A 70 -5.12 20.23 2.37
C CYS A 70 -6.06 20.65 3.50
N ALA A 71 -5.58 20.53 4.74
CA ALA A 71 -6.36 20.89 5.92
C ALA A 71 -6.58 22.41 6.04
N ARG A 72 -5.74 23.23 5.40
CA ARG A 72 -5.82 24.68 5.48
C ARG A 72 -6.57 25.31 4.31
N CYS A 73 -6.08 25.11 3.08
CA CYS A 73 -6.69 25.71 1.89
C CYS A 73 -7.79 24.84 1.29
N ARG A 74 -7.94 23.62 1.77
CA ARG A 74 -8.93 22.62 1.32
C ARG A 74 -8.85 22.27 -0.15
N ARG A 75 -7.72 22.54 -0.80
CA ARG A 75 -7.49 22.13 -2.17
C ARG A 75 -6.90 20.71 -2.19
N ARG A 76 -7.30 19.95 -3.19
CA ARG A 76 -6.78 18.61 -3.39
C ARG A 76 -5.41 18.70 -4.08
N PHE A 77 -4.47 17.88 -3.65
CA PHE A 77 -3.17 17.78 -4.27
C PHE A 77 -2.73 16.32 -4.35
N ASP A 78 -1.86 16.03 -5.33
CA ASP A 78 -1.30 14.69 -5.48
C ASP A 78 -0.22 14.45 -4.44
N ILE A 79 -0.15 13.21 -3.92
CA ILE A 79 0.91 12.83 -3.01
C ILE A 79 2.24 12.87 -3.79
N PRO A 80 3.23 13.66 -3.32
CA PRO A 80 4.46 13.88 -4.08
C PRO A 80 5.37 12.65 -4.18
N ASN A 81 5.17 11.67 -3.30
CA ASN A 81 5.96 10.44 -3.30
C ASN A 81 5.38 9.47 -4.33
N SER A 82 6.17 9.12 -5.34
CA SER A 82 5.77 8.17 -6.38
C SER A 82 5.85 6.71 -5.94
N GLN A 83 6.43 6.43 -4.79
CA GLN A 83 6.56 5.07 -4.29
C GLN A 83 5.22 4.58 -3.75
N THR A 84 4.56 3.70 -4.50
CA THR A 84 3.25 3.15 -4.15
C THR A 84 3.33 1.74 -3.58
N VAL A 85 4.48 1.09 -3.65
CA VAL A 85 4.71 -0.26 -3.14
C VAL A 85 5.94 -0.25 -2.25
N VAL A 86 5.81 -0.82 -1.05
CA VAL A 86 6.91 -0.93 -0.08
C VAL A 86 6.97 -2.36 0.42
N PHE A 87 8.14 -2.98 0.31
CA PHE A 87 8.36 -4.32 0.88
C PHE A 87 8.64 -4.21 2.39
N ILE A 88 8.08 -5.17 3.13
CA ILE A 88 8.18 -5.20 4.59
C ILE A 88 8.70 -6.54 5.12
#